data_08f0cf080a4acaea86736a841a0e7bbb
#
_entry.id   08f0cf080a4acaea86736a841a0e7bbb
#
_cell.length_a   1.000
_cell.length_b   1.000
_cell.length_c   1.000
_cell.angle_alpha   90.00
_cell.angle_beta   90.00
_cell.angle_gamma   90.00
#
_symmetry.space_group_name_H-M   'P 1'
#
loop_
_entity.id
_entity.type
_entity.pdbx_description
1 polymer ?
#
loop_
_entity_poly.entity_id
_entity_poly.type
_entity_poly.pdbx_seq_one_letter_code
_entity_poly.pdbx_strand_id
1 'polypeptide(L)'
;MIASRLSLMCGLVLLCGTAMAAPSPPDLALFNRVTWGATESGVAKLRAMGAERWLQWQLHPTAADVLPQAAQAQIDAMTISRQPMAALVSDLAAQDKVANQITDPTQKQAARQAYQQALNGLARETAARDILRDLYSPAQLRERMTWFWFNHFNVHQYKADIRETLPDYEDTAIRANALGRFGDLLLATSRHPAMLRYLDNAANAAGHINENYAREIMELHSMGVGSGYTQKDVEELARILTGVGIDDRPEDPKLKPELQGQLIRDGLFEFNPARHDYGDKLFLGHVIKGRGYAEVEEAISILASEPATARHISQELASYFVADQPPEALVRRMAQEFAQSNGDIPSVLLTMFHSPEFAAAGTGKFKDPVRYTLSAVRLAYGDRVVLNTQPIQGWLNRMGEGLFNHDTPDGYSLLSTAWNGPGQLAMRFEIARQIGYSPSGLFKPPVDGGVDQPGFPQLQNALFFSDTRHALTPATLAALDQAISPQEWNQLFLSSPEFMY
;
A
#
# COMPACT_ATOMS: atom_id res chain seq x y z
N MET A 1 6.92 35.27 -73.25
CA MET A 1 7.91 34.22 -72.82
C MET A 1 8.17 34.42 -71.35
N ILE A 2 7.43 33.72 -70.51
CA ILE A 2 7.57 33.78 -69.05
C ILE A 2 7.76 32.32 -68.61
N ALA A 3 8.98 32.01 -68.15
CA ALA A 3 9.35 30.67 -67.67
C ALA A 3 8.95 30.54 -66.21
N SER A 4 8.06 29.59 -65.90
CA SER A 4 7.66 29.18 -64.58
C SER A 4 8.70 28.29 -63.95
N ARG A 5 9.26 28.67 -62.78
CA ARG A 5 10.11 27.80 -61.95
C ARG A 5 9.24 27.08 -60.92
N LEU A 6 9.12 25.77 -61.06
CA LEU A 6 8.52 24.89 -60.09
C LEU A 6 9.60 24.56 -59.05
N SER A 7 9.39 25.02 -57.78
CA SER A 7 10.24 24.62 -56.65
C SER A 7 9.69 23.34 -56.07
N LEU A 8 10.46 22.28 -56.14
CA LEU A 8 10.21 21.00 -55.49
C LEU A 8 10.65 21.11 -54.02
N MET A 9 9.69 21.25 -53.07
CA MET A 9 9.95 21.09 -51.67
C MET A 9 10.00 19.59 -51.31
N CYS A 10 11.21 19.05 -51.14
CA CYS A 10 11.43 17.75 -50.49
C CYS A 10 11.13 17.88 -49.00
N GLY A 11 9.98 17.38 -48.55
CA GLY A 11 9.69 17.22 -47.15
C GLY A 11 10.51 16.07 -46.56
N LEU A 12 11.48 16.43 -45.73
CA LEU A 12 12.24 15.45 -44.93
C LEU A 12 11.36 15.03 -43.77
N VAL A 13 10.69 13.88 -43.89
CA VAL A 13 10.01 13.21 -42.77
C VAL A 13 11.09 12.61 -41.88
N LEU A 14 11.41 13.29 -40.78
CA LEU A 14 12.19 12.72 -39.68
C LEU A 14 11.34 11.63 -39.02
N LEU A 15 11.56 10.38 -39.42
CA LEU A 15 11.16 9.21 -38.62
C LEU A 15 12.03 9.19 -37.38
N CYS A 16 11.52 9.79 -36.28
CA CYS A 16 12.02 9.49 -34.95
C CYS A 16 11.70 8.01 -34.64
N GLY A 17 12.58 7.12 -35.08
CA GLY A 17 12.61 5.76 -34.60
C GLY A 17 12.89 5.79 -33.09
N THR A 18 11.90 5.52 -32.27
CA THR A 18 12.11 5.23 -30.84
C THR A 18 12.97 3.97 -30.77
N ALA A 19 14.27 4.14 -30.56
CA ALA A 19 15.15 3.02 -30.24
C ALA A 19 14.64 2.41 -28.92
N MET A 20 14.04 1.22 -29.01
CA MET A 20 13.62 0.48 -27.82
C MET A 20 14.87 0.06 -27.05
N ALA A 21 14.82 0.24 -25.71
CA ALA A 21 15.86 -0.26 -24.82
C ALA A 21 15.97 -1.79 -24.94
N ALA A 22 17.17 -2.32 -24.80
CA ALA A 22 17.35 -3.76 -24.69
C ALA A 22 16.66 -4.25 -23.40
N PRO A 23 16.05 -5.46 -23.39
CA PRO A 23 15.43 -5.97 -22.18
C PRO A 23 16.48 -6.15 -21.07
N SER A 24 16.09 -5.78 -19.84
CA SER A 24 16.92 -6.04 -18.65
C SER A 24 17.20 -7.54 -18.50
N PRO A 25 18.33 -7.92 -17.91
CA PRO A 25 18.55 -9.31 -17.53
C PRO A 25 17.33 -9.86 -16.78
N PRO A 26 16.87 -11.08 -17.09
CA PRO A 26 15.62 -11.64 -16.53
C PRO A 26 15.54 -11.58 -15.01
N ASP A 27 16.66 -11.82 -14.31
CA ASP A 27 16.74 -11.80 -12.85
C ASP A 27 16.52 -10.39 -12.27
N LEU A 28 17.12 -9.37 -12.89
CA LEU A 28 16.96 -7.98 -12.44
C LEU A 28 15.53 -7.50 -12.70
N ALA A 29 14.95 -7.84 -13.85
CA ALA A 29 13.57 -7.49 -14.18
C ALA A 29 12.59 -8.14 -13.19
N LEU A 30 12.74 -9.43 -12.89
CA LEU A 30 11.93 -10.13 -11.89
C LEU A 30 12.10 -9.48 -10.51
N PHE A 31 13.34 -9.24 -10.08
CA PHE A 31 13.62 -8.64 -8.78
C PHE A 31 12.93 -7.28 -8.63
N ASN A 32 13.11 -6.37 -9.59
CA ASN A 32 12.51 -5.03 -9.57
C ASN A 32 10.97 -5.05 -9.58
N ARG A 33 10.38 -6.08 -10.20
CA ARG A 33 8.92 -6.18 -10.31
C ARG A 33 8.28 -6.81 -9.08
N VAL A 34 8.98 -7.68 -8.38
CA VAL A 34 8.49 -8.36 -7.16
C VAL A 34 8.80 -7.56 -5.89
N THR A 35 9.85 -6.73 -5.91
CA THR A 35 10.32 -5.96 -4.75
C THR A 35 10.11 -4.45 -4.92
N TRP A 36 10.47 -3.68 -3.90
CA TRP A 36 10.53 -2.21 -3.98
C TRP A 36 11.72 -1.67 -4.81
N GLY A 37 12.56 -2.51 -5.35
CA GLY A 37 13.70 -2.14 -6.20
C GLY A 37 14.98 -2.86 -5.83
N ALA A 38 15.91 -2.90 -6.77
CA ALA A 38 17.15 -3.66 -6.65
C ALA A 38 18.10 -3.07 -5.61
N THR A 39 18.75 -4.00 -4.88
CA THR A 39 19.99 -3.79 -4.15
C THR A 39 21.02 -4.82 -4.63
N GLU A 40 22.32 -4.54 -4.47
CA GLU A 40 23.36 -5.51 -4.87
C GLU A 40 23.21 -6.84 -4.11
N SER A 41 23.01 -6.79 -2.79
CA SER A 41 22.80 -7.95 -1.94
C SER A 41 21.54 -8.74 -2.31
N GLY A 42 20.44 -8.04 -2.61
CA GLY A 42 19.17 -8.65 -2.98
C GLY A 42 19.24 -9.40 -4.31
N VAL A 43 19.82 -8.80 -5.34
CA VAL A 43 20.02 -9.45 -6.65
C VAL A 43 21.00 -10.62 -6.54
N ALA A 44 22.08 -10.47 -5.75
CA ALA A 44 23.01 -11.57 -5.48
C ALA A 44 22.32 -12.75 -4.79
N LYS A 45 21.41 -12.49 -3.83
CA LYS A 45 20.61 -13.52 -3.16
C LYS A 45 19.68 -14.26 -4.13
N LEU A 46 18.98 -13.51 -5.01
CA LEU A 46 18.13 -14.11 -6.05
C LEU A 46 18.94 -15.06 -6.92
N ARG A 47 20.11 -14.61 -7.41
CA ARG A 47 20.99 -15.43 -8.25
C ARG A 47 21.51 -16.67 -7.55
N ALA A 48 21.90 -16.55 -6.29
CA ALA A 48 22.38 -17.67 -5.48
C ALA A 48 21.30 -18.74 -5.24
N MET A 49 20.04 -18.31 -5.08
CA MET A 49 18.90 -19.22 -4.87
C MET A 49 18.34 -19.79 -6.19
N GLY A 50 18.46 -19.05 -7.29
CA GLY A 50 17.72 -19.25 -8.52
C GLY A 50 16.29 -18.65 -8.45
N ALA A 51 15.80 -18.15 -9.57
CA ALA A 51 14.58 -17.34 -9.66
C ALA A 51 13.34 -18.04 -9.04
N GLU A 52 13.14 -19.32 -9.37
CA GLU A 52 11.96 -20.07 -8.88
C GLU A 52 11.97 -20.24 -7.36
N ARG A 53 13.07 -20.69 -6.78
CA ARG A 53 13.18 -20.89 -5.33
C ARG A 53 13.08 -19.55 -4.60
N TRP A 54 13.66 -18.51 -5.16
CA TRP A 54 13.57 -17.15 -4.61
C TRP A 54 12.12 -16.65 -4.64
N LEU A 55 11.38 -16.86 -5.72
CA LEU A 55 9.98 -16.46 -5.84
C LEU A 55 9.10 -17.19 -4.82
N GLN A 56 9.27 -18.52 -4.69
CA GLN A 56 8.56 -19.31 -3.68
C GLN A 56 8.85 -18.80 -2.26
N TRP A 57 10.10 -18.44 -1.98
CA TRP A 57 10.46 -17.84 -0.70
C TRP A 57 9.80 -16.47 -0.46
N GLN A 58 9.67 -15.63 -1.49
CA GLN A 58 8.95 -14.35 -1.39
C GLN A 58 7.44 -14.54 -1.16
N LEU A 59 6.83 -15.55 -1.76
CA LEU A 59 5.41 -15.87 -1.59
C LEU A 59 5.10 -16.47 -0.21
N HIS A 60 6.07 -17.16 0.41
CA HIS A 60 5.90 -17.84 1.70
C HIS A 60 6.98 -17.42 2.70
N PRO A 61 7.02 -16.14 3.11
CA PRO A 61 8.02 -15.67 4.08
C PRO A 61 7.80 -16.30 5.45
N THR A 62 8.90 -16.53 6.16
CA THR A 62 8.90 -17.18 7.48
C THR A 62 9.21 -16.17 8.60
N ALA A 63 9.05 -16.60 9.85
CA ALA A 63 9.44 -15.80 11.02
C ALA A 63 10.96 -15.57 11.12
N ALA A 64 11.77 -16.31 10.36
CA ALA A 64 13.22 -16.12 10.27
C ALA A 64 13.62 -14.96 9.33
N ASP A 65 12.67 -14.44 8.56
CA ASP A 65 12.90 -13.32 7.63
C ASP A 65 12.84 -11.99 8.39
N VAL A 66 13.86 -11.74 9.21
CA VAL A 66 13.97 -10.59 10.12
C VAL A 66 14.66 -9.40 9.46
N LEU A 67 14.32 -8.21 9.95
CA LEU A 67 14.98 -6.96 9.55
C LEU A 67 16.43 -6.91 10.04
N PRO A 68 17.31 -6.12 9.39
CA PRO A 68 18.60 -5.76 9.98
C PRO A 68 18.41 -5.18 11.37
N GLN A 69 19.31 -5.55 12.30
CA GLN A 69 19.22 -5.17 13.71
C GLN A 69 19.03 -3.66 13.92
N ALA A 70 19.72 -2.83 13.14
CA ALA A 70 19.62 -1.38 13.26
C ALA A 70 18.26 -0.82 12.84
N ALA A 71 17.58 -1.45 11.89
CA ALA A 71 16.20 -1.10 11.49
C ALA A 71 15.20 -1.59 12.53
N GLN A 72 15.33 -2.83 13.00
CA GLN A 72 14.47 -3.39 14.03
C GLN A 72 14.55 -2.59 15.34
N ALA A 73 15.76 -2.19 15.77
CA ALA A 73 15.94 -1.38 16.99
C ALA A 73 15.22 -0.02 16.91
N GLN A 74 15.16 0.61 15.71
CA GLN A 74 14.39 1.83 15.53
C GLN A 74 12.89 1.57 15.69
N ILE A 75 12.37 0.50 15.10
CA ILE A 75 10.96 0.10 15.21
C ILE A 75 10.60 -0.22 16.67
N ASP A 76 11.43 -0.99 17.36
CA ASP A 76 11.21 -1.36 18.77
C ASP A 76 11.21 -0.14 19.72
N ALA A 77 11.88 0.94 19.33
CA ALA A 77 11.92 2.18 20.07
C ALA A 77 10.65 3.04 19.92
N MET A 78 9.79 2.77 18.92
CA MET A 78 8.60 3.54 18.65
C MET A 78 7.51 3.33 19.72
N THR A 79 6.71 4.36 19.97
CA THR A 79 5.54 4.28 20.88
C THR A 79 4.57 3.19 20.46
N ILE A 80 4.29 3.12 19.17
CA ILE A 80 3.39 2.14 18.55
C ILE A 80 3.84 0.67 18.70
N SER A 81 5.13 0.44 18.97
CA SER A 81 5.68 -0.90 19.21
C SER A 81 5.71 -1.26 20.70
N ARG A 82 5.65 -0.27 21.58
CA ARG A 82 5.75 -0.44 23.05
C ARG A 82 4.39 -0.49 23.75
N GLN A 83 3.37 0.08 23.12
CA GLN A 83 2.04 0.17 23.70
C GLN A 83 1.02 -0.50 22.77
N PRO A 84 0.12 -1.36 23.30
CA PRO A 84 -0.97 -1.92 22.50
C PRO A 84 -1.99 -0.82 22.15
N MET A 85 -2.73 -1.01 21.05
CA MET A 85 -3.74 -0.08 20.53
C MET A 85 -4.71 0.41 21.60
N ALA A 86 -5.24 -0.50 22.44
CA ALA A 86 -6.20 -0.14 23.47
C ALA A 86 -5.61 0.86 24.51
N ALA A 87 -4.33 0.75 24.85
CA ALA A 87 -3.66 1.70 25.74
C ALA A 87 -3.48 3.06 25.06
N LEU A 88 -3.04 3.08 23.80
CA LEU A 88 -2.88 4.34 23.02
C LEU A 88 -4.22 5.10 22.93
N VAL A 89 -5.30 4.39 22.60
CA VAL A 89 -6.65 4.97 22.51
C VAL A 89 -7.12 5.49 23.88
N SER A 90 -6.94 4.72 24.95
CA SER A 90 -7.30 5.14 26.31
C SER A 90 -6.55 6.40 26.75
N ASP A 91 -5.23 6.45 26.52
CA ASP A 91 -4.39 7.58 26.90
C ASP A 91 -4.77 8.86 26.13
N LEU A 92 -5.04 8.72 24.82
CA LEU A 92 -5.48 9.84 23.98
C LEU A 92 -6.88 10.32 24.33
N ALA A 93 -7.83 9.42 24.62
CA ALA A 93 -9.15 9.78 25.08
C ALA A 93 -9.10 10.54 26.43
N ALA A 94 -8.22 10.14 27.35
CA ALA A 94 -7.98 10.87 28.59
C ALA A 94 -7.42 12.29 28.33
N GLN A 95 -6.49 12.44 27.41
CA GLN A 95 -5.94 13.75 27.03
C GLN A 95 -7.02 14.65 26.39
N ASP A 96 -7.83 14.14 25.46
CA ASP A 96 -8.93 14.90 24.85
C ASP A 96 -9.96 15.34 25.90
N LYS A 97 -10.35 14.42 26.81
CA LYS A 97 -11.26 14.73 27.91
C LYS A 97 -10.74 15.87 28.80
N VAL A 98 -9.46 15.84 29.18
CA VAL A 98 -8.81 16.92 29.95
C VAL A 98 -8.82 18.22 29.17
N ALA A 99 -8.42 18.20 27.88
CA ALA A 99 -8.42 19.39 27.02
C ALA A 99 -9.82 20.02 26.91
N ASN A 100 -10.88 19.21 26.83
CA ASN A 100 -12.25 19.68 26.73
C ASN A 100 -12.79 20.31 28.03
N GLN A 101 -12.26 19.92 29.20
CA GLN A 101 -12.65 20.48 30.51
C GLN A 101 -11.96 21.80 30.82
N ILE A 102 -10.89 22.19 30.10
CA ILE A 102 -10.19 23.46 30.31
C ILE A 102 -11.10 24.62 29.89
N THR A 103 -11.31 25.59 30.80
CA THR A 103 -12.13 26.77 30.55
C THR A 103 -11.34 27.95 29.99
N ASP A 104 -10.07 28.09 30.35
CA ASP A 104 -9.19 29.13 29.78
C ASP A 104 -8.91 28.86 28.28
N PRO A 105 -9.24 29.81 27.38
CA PRO A 105 -9.11 29.58 25.95
C PRO A 105 -7.68 29.28 25.47
N THR A 106 -6.67 29.92 26.07
CA THR A 106 -5.27 29.77 25.70
C THR A 106 -4.74 28.39 26.11
N GLN A 107 -5.03 28.00 27.37
CA GLN A 107 -4.66 26.67 27.85
C GLN A 107 -5.39 25.55 27.11
N LYS A 108 -6.68 25.76 26.80
CA LYS A 108 -7.49 24.82 26.01
C LYS A 108 -6.90 24.62 24.60
N GLN A 109 -6.52 25.71 23.95
CA GLN A 109 -5.87 25.65 22.62
C GLN A 109 -4.53 24.90 22.70
N ALA A 110 -3.69 25.18 23.70
CA ALA A 110 -2.42 24.47 23.90
C ALA A 110 -2.63 22.96 24.15
N ALA A 111 -3.61 22.58 24.97
CA ALA A 111 -3.92 21.18 25.22
C ALA A 111 -4.43 20.45 23.97
N ARG A 112 -5.29 21.09 23.18
CA ARG A 112 -5.74 20.54 21.89
C ARG A 112 -4.61 20.40 20.89
N GLN A 113 -3.67 21.35 20.82
CA GLN A 113 -2.48 21.24 19.99
C GLN A 113 -1.60 20.07 20.43
N ALA A 114 -1.40 19.87 21.74
CA ALA A 114 -0.64 18.74 22.27
C ALA A 114 -1.29 17.39 21.89
N TYR A 115 -2.61 17.29 22.02
CA TYR A 115 -3.37 16.12 21.58
C TYR A 115 -3.19 15.83 20.09
N GLN A 116 -3.32 16.84 19.21
CA GLN A 116 -3.11 16.67 17.77
C GLN A 116 -1.66 16.30 17.43
N GLN A 117 -0.68 16.82 18.17
CA GLN A 117 0.72 16.45 18.03
C GLN A 117 0.98 14.99 18.41
N ALA A 118 0.33 14.49 19.46
CA ALA A 118 0.40 13.09 19.88
C ALA A 118 -0.17 12.18 18.79
N LEU A 119 -1.38 12.44 18.28
CA LEU A 119 -1.97 11.72 17.13
C LEU A 119 -1.05 11.72 15.90
N ASN A 120 -0.52 12.89 15.52
CA ASN A 120 0.40 13.01 14.39
C ASN A 120 1.71 12.25 14.63
N GLY A 121 2.12 12.11 15.90
CA GLY A 121 3.25 11.29 16.32
C GLY A 121 3.06 9.83 15.93
N LEU A 122 1.92 9.24 16.28
CA LEU A 122 1.59 7.84 15.97
C LEU A 122 1.56 7.58 14.45
N ALA A 123 0.93 8.48 13.68
CA ALA A 123 0.90 8.34 12.23
C ALA A 123 2.31 8.44 11.59
N ARG A 124 3.17 9.34 12.10
CA ARG A 124 4.56 9.43 11.64
C ARG A 124 5.39 8.19 12.00
N GLU A 125 5.19 7.63 13.19
CA GLU A 125 5.84 6.37 13.58
C GLU A 125 5.37 5.21 12.71
N THR A 126 4.05 5.13 12.39
CA THR A 126 3.51 4.12 11.48
C THR A 126 4.16 4.21 10.10
N ALA A 127 4.21 5.41 9.50
CA ALA A 127 4.86 5.62 8.22
C ALA A 127 6.38 5.34 8.28
N ALA A 128 7.04 5.62 9.41
CA ALA A 128 8.45 5.30 9.59
C ALA A 128 8.70 3.80 9.68
N ARG A 129 7.84 3.06 10.39
CA ARG A 129 7.87 1.60 10.49
C ARG A 129 7.70 0.95 9.11
N ASP A 130 6.71 1.41 8.34
CA ASP A 130 6.46 0.96 6.98
C ASP A 130 7.67 1.17 6.07
N ILE A 131 8.20 2.40 6.02
CA ILE A 131 9.37 2.73 5.20
C ILE A 131 10.58 1.87 5.58
N LEU A 132 10.83 1.62 6.88
CA LEU A 132 11.93 0.76 7.31
C LEU A 132 11.74 -0.69 6.88
N ARG A 133 10.51 -1.20 6.93
CA ARG A 133 10.16 -2.54 6.42
C ARG A 133 10.32 -2.62 4.89
N ASP A 134 9.79 -1.66 4.17
CA ASP A 134 9.88 -1.55 2.71
C ASP A 134 11.32 -1.51 2.21
N LEU A 135 12.16 -0.75 2.89
CA LEU A 135 13.57 -0.63 2.52
C LEU A 135 14.36 -1.90 2.83
N TYR A 136 14.12 -2.56 3.98
CA TYR A 136 15.06 -3.53 4.54
C TYR A 136 14.49 -4.92 4.81
N SER A 137 13.18 -5.14 4.73
CA SER A 137 12.61 -6.47 4.91
C SER A 137 13.15 -7.41 3.83
N PRO A 138 13.62 -8.62 4.18
CA PRO A 138 13.95 -9.63 3.20
C PRO A 138 12.72 -10.18 2.48
N ALA A 139 11.54 -10.12 3.12
CA ALA A 139 10.24 -10.51 2.56
C ALA A 139 9.60 -9.36 1.78
N GLN A 140 10.27 -8.88 0.76
CA GLN A 140 9.90 -7.67 0.00
C GLN A 140 8.52 -7.75 -0.63
N LEU A 141 8.11 -8.93 -1.12
CA LEU A 141 6.77 -9.11 -1.70
C LEU A 141 5.69 -8.91 -0.64
N ARG A 142 5.89 -9.38 0.61
CA ARG A 142 4.94 -9.14 1.68
C ARG A 142 4.75 -7.64 1.94
N GLU A 143 5.84 -6.87 2.00
CA GLU A 143 5.75 -5.43 2.25
C GLU A 143 5.06 -4.70 1.06
N ARG A 144 5.36 -5.09 -0.19
CA ARG A 144 4.64 -4.58 -1.36
C ARG A 144 3.14 -4.93 -1.35
N MET A 145 2.80 -6.13 -0.94
CA MET A 145 1.39 -6.54 -0.81
C MET A 145 0.72 -5.85 0.37
N THR A 146 1.45 -5.52 1.44
CA THR A 146 0.93 -4.68 2.54
C THR A 146 0.49 -3.32 2.03
N TRP A 147 1.34 -2.63 1.25
CA TRP A 147 0.97 -1.35 0.64
C TRP A 147 -0.20 -1.49 -0.35
N PHE A 148 -0.18 -2.51 -1.23
CA PHE A 148 -1.27 -2.78 -2.15
C PHE A 148 -2.61 -2.96 -1.41
N TRP A 149 -2.63 -3.79 -0.38
CA TRP A 149 -3.84 -4.05 0.39
C TRP A 149 -4.25 -2.87 1.27
N PHE A 150 -3.30 -2.11 1.81
CA PHE A 150 -3.65 -0.88 2.51
C PHE A 150 -4.32 0.13 1.57
N ASN A 151 -3.83 0.25 0.35
CA ASN A 151 -4.42 1.11 -0.67
C ASN A 151 -5.82 0.62 -1.10
N HIS A 152 -6.02 -0.68 -1.22
CA HIS A 152 -7.30 -1.32 -1.54
C HIS A 152 -8.33 -1.19 -0.39
N PHE A 153 -7.91 -1.37 0.84
CA PHE A 153 -8.71 -1.19 2.06
C PHE A 153 -8.36 0.15 2.73
N ASN A 154 -8.36 1.22 1.95
CA ASN A 154 -7.89 2.51 2.40
C ASN A 154 -8.67 3.06 3.59
N VAL A 155 -7.94 3.66 4.53
CA VAL A 155 -8.48 4.51 5.58
C VAL A 155 -7.69 5.82 5.62
N HIS A 156 -8.39 6.97 5.68
CA HIS A 156 -7.75 8.27 5.74
C HIS A 156 -7.35 8.63 7.17
N GLN A 157 -6.06 8.82 7.41
CA GLN A 157 -5.50 9.07 8.74
C GLN A 157 -6.08 10.30 9.47
N TYR A 158 -6.60 11.29 8.75
CA TYR A 158 -7.14 12.53 9.34
C TYR A 158 -8.66 12.51 9.52
N LYS A 159 -9.37 11.43 9.14
CA LYS A 159 -10.78 11.30 9.51
C LYS A 159 -10.86 10.91 10.99
N ALA A 160 -11.54 11.74 11.79
CA ALA A 160 -11.65 11.56 13.24
C ALA A 160 -10.27 11.27 13.90
N ASP A 161 -10.20 10.28 14.78
CA ASP A 161 -9.00 9.89 15.52
C ASP A 161 -8.37 8.59 14.99
N ILE A 162 -8.53 8.30 13.68
CA ILE A 162 -8.01 7.07 13.04
C ILE A 162 -6.50 6.88 13.29
N ARG A 163 -5.72 7.96 13.44
CA ARG A 163 -4.29 7.91 13.75
C ARG A 163 -3.94 7.10 14.99
N GLU A 164 -4.86 6.94 15.95
CA GLU A 164 -4.65 6.13 17.15
C GLU A 164 -4.76 4.62 16.89
N THR A 165 -5.55 4.22 15.88
CA THR A 165 -5.80 2.83 15.49
C THR A 165 -5.06 2.42 14.22
N LEU A 166 -4.51 3.37 13.48
CA LEU A 166 -3.78 3.17 12.23
C LEU A 166 -2.58 2.22 12.35
N PRO A 167 -1.74 2.33 13.41
CA PRO A 167 -0.58 1.44 13.55
C PRO A 167 -0.97 -0.04 13.66
N ASP A 168 -2.06 -0.32 14.36
CA ASP A 168 -2.57 -1.68 14.52
C ASP A 168 -3.26 -2.16 13.26
N TYR A 169 -4.03 -1.30 12.59
CA TYR A 169 -4.70 -1.62 11.32
C TYR A 169 -3.73 -2.08 10.25
N GLU A 170 -2.65 -1.31 10.04
CA GLU A 170 -1.60 -1.69 9.08
C GLU A 170 -0.95 -3.02 9.45
N ASP A 171 -0.57 -3.22 10.70
CA ASP A 171 0.24 -4.38 11.13
C ASP A 171 -0.59 -5.67 11.27
N THR A 172 -1.76 -5.59 11.93
CA THR A 172 -2.54 -6.77 12.32
C THR A 172 -3.62 -7.14 11.31
N ALA A 173 -4.32 -6.16 10.72
CA ALA A 173 -5.37 -6.44 9.75
C ALA A 173 -4.80 -6.60 8.33
N ILE A 174 -3.90 -5.72 7.91
CA ILE A 174 -3.38 -5.71 6.54
C ILE A 174 -2.13 -6.60 6.40
N ARG A 175 -1.03 -6.25 7.07
CA ARG A 175 0.27 -6.89 6.86
C ARG A 175 0.29 -8.36 7.26
N ALA A 176 -0.36 -8.71 8.37
CA ALA A 176 -0.44 -10.10 8.82
C ALA A 176 -1.16 -11.01 7.80
N ASN A 177 -2.09 -10.46 7.01
CA ASN A 177 -2.90 -11.17 6.02
C ASN A 177 -2.47 -10.92 4.57
N ALA A 178 -1.42 -10.12 4.32
CA ALA A 178 -1.05 -9.64 2.99
C ALA A 178 -0.73 -10.76 1.98
N LEU A 179 -0.25 -11.90 2.44
CA LEU A 179 0.01 -13.12 1.67
C LEU A 179 -0.79 -14.31 2.25
N GLY A 180 -1.98 -14.05 2.78
CA GLY A 180 -2.92 -15.05 3.28
C GLY A 180 -4.05 -15.33 2.28
N ARG A 181 -5.22 -15.68 2.81
CA ARG A 181 -6.46 -15.81 2.03
C ARG A 181 -7.19 -14.49 1.98
N PHE A 182 -7.76 -14.16 0.82
CA PHE A 182 -8.51 -12.92 0.66
C PHE A 182 -9.70 -12.81 1.63
N GLY A 183 -10.41 -13.91 1.88
CA GLY A 183 -11.52 -13.92 2.85
C GLY A 183 -11.10 -13.57 4.27
N ASP A 184 -9.91 -14.05 4.71
CA ASP A 184 -9.36 -13.73 6.02
C ASP A 184 -8.97 -12.24 6.11
N LEU A 185 -8.37 -11.70 5.06
CA LEU A 185 -8.03 -10.28 4.96
C LEU A 185 -9.28 -9.40 4.97
N LEU A 186 -10.31 -9.75 4.18
CA LEU A 186 -11.59 -9.03 4.15
C LEU A 186 -12.28 -9.06 5.53
N LEU A 187 -12.27 -10.19 6.22
CA LEU A 187 -12.81 -10.30 7.58
C LEU A 187 -12.00 -9.47 8.58
N ALA A 188 -10.66 -9.54 8.54
CA ALA A 188 -9.80 -8.79 9.45
C ALA A 188 -10.01 -7.27 9.30
N THR A 189 -10.08 -6.77 8.06
CA THR A 189 -10.34 -5.35 7.80
C THR A 189 -11.75 -4.93 8.22
N SER A 190 -12.75 -5.80 8.00
CA SER A 190 -14.15 -5.51 8.35
C SER A 190 -14.44 -5.43 9.85
N ARG A 191 -13.57 -6.00 10.67
CA ARG A 191 -13.66 -5.96 12.14
C ARG A 191 -12.82 -4.85 12.76
N HIS A 192 -11.90 -4.27 12.01
CA HIS A 192 -10.92 -3.37 12.60
C HIS A 192 -11.52 -1.99 12.93
N PRO A 193 -11.27 -1.42 14.14
CA PRO A 193 -11.81 -0.14 14.57
C PRO A 193 -11.51 1.02 13.60
N ALA A 194 -10.35 1.04 12.96
CA ALA A 194 -10.01 2.06 11.96
C ALA A 194 -11.01 2.07 10.80
N MET A 195 -11.32 0.91 10.21
CA MET A 195 -12.26 0.78 9.09
C MET A 195 -13.69 1.06 9.53
N LEU A 196 -14.11 0.51 10.70
CA LEU A 196 -15.45 0.73 11.26
C LEU A 196 -15.73 2.20 11.55
N ARG A 197 -14.69 2.96 11.94
CA ARG A 197 -14.78 4.41 12.17
C ARG A 197 -14.70 5.17 10.83
N TYR A 198 -13.86 4.72 9.91
CA TYR A 198 -13.69 5.38 8.62
C TYR A 198 -14.96 5.34 7.76
N LEU A 199 -15.67 4.22 7.71
CA LEU A 199 -16.89 4.04 6.94
C LEU A 199 -18.18 4.11 7.78
N ASP A 200 -18.07 4.65 9.00
CA ASP A 200 -19.18 5.00 9.90
C ASP A 200 -20.05 3.80 10.34
N ASN A 201 -19.56 2.55 10.24
CA ASN A 201 -20.31 1.37 10.66
C ASN A 201 -20.49 1.28 12.18
N ALA A 202 -19.63 1.90 12.97
CA ALA A 202 -19.75 1.95 14.42
C ALA A 202 -21.11 2.52 14.88
N ALA A 203 -21.76 3.35 14.06
CA ALA A 203 -23.10 3.88 14.30
C ALA A 203 -24.23 2.98 13.79
N ASN A 204 -23.95 1.95 12.97
CA ASN A 204 -24.95 1.09 12.34
C ASN A 204 -25.70 0.21 13.37
N ALA A 205 -27.05 0.27 13.38
CA ALA A 205 -27.88 -0.45 14.33
C ALA A 205 -29.25 -0.78 13.75
N ALA A 206 -29.91 -1.79 14.31
CA ALA A 206 -31.29 -2.11 13.99
C ALA A 206 -32.20 -0.88 14.16
N GLY A 207 -32.95 -0.53 13.13
CA GLY A 207 -33.78 0.67 13.09
C GLY A 207 -33.06 1.98 12.73
N HIS A 208 -31.72 1.95 12.60
CA HIS A 208 -30.88 3.07 12.16
C HIS A 208 -29.77 2.55 11.23
N ILE A 209 -30.22 1.96 10.10
CA ILE A 209 -29.32 1.32 9.15
C ILE A 209 -28.41 2.36 8.48
N ASN A 210 -27.11 2.07 8.44
CA ASN A 210 -26.11 2.82 7.69
C ASN A 210 -25.53 1.93 6.58
N GLU A 211 -25.81 2.29 5.33
CA GLU A 211 -25.40 1.52 4.15
C GLU A 211 -23.97 1.83 3.69
N ASN A 212 -23.35 2.89 4.20
CA ASN A 212 -22.07 3.37 3.65
C ASN A 212 -21.03 2.24 3.62
N TYR A 213 -20.79 1.59 4.74
CA TYR A 213 -19.81 0.52 4.81
C TYR A 213 -20.20 -0.71 3.97
N ALA A 214 -21.48 -1.11 3.99
CA ALA A 214 -21.95 -2.24 3.19
C ALA A 214 -21.73 -2.00 1.70
N ARG A 215 -21.97 -0.78 1.24
CA ARG A 215 -21.73 -0.37 -0.15
C ARG A 215 -20.26 -0.48 -0.52
N GLU A 216 -19.38 0.10 0.28
CA GLU A 216 -17.93 0.11 0.01
C GLU A 216 -17.32 -1.31 0.04
N ILE A 217 -17.79 -2.18 0.95
CA ILE A 217 -17.37 -3.60 0.95
C ILE A 217 -17.68 -4.26 -0.38
N MET A 218 -18.88 -4.03 -0.95
CA MET A 218 -19.31 -4.63 -2.20
C MET A 218 -18.66 -3.97 -3.42
N GLU A 219 -18.60 -2.64 -3.45
CA GLU A 219 -18.16 -1.86 -4.60
C GLU A 219 -16.65 -1.78 -4.76
N LEU A 220 -15.93 -1.57 -3.66
CA LEU A 220 -14.48 -1.34 -3.70
C LEU A 220 -13.68 -2.53 -3.16
N HIS A 221 -14.15 -3.12 -2.06
CA HIS A 221 -13.33 -4.09 -1.33
C HIS A 221 -13.55 -5.55 -1.76
N SER A 222 -14.57 -5.85 -2.61
CA SER A 222 -14.81 -7.23 -3.05
C SER A 222 -15.24 -7.32 -4.52
N MET A 223 -16.52 -7.22 -4.82
CA MET A 223 -17.10 -7.56 -6.12
C MET A 223 -16.76 -6.60 -7.27
N GLY A 224 -16.50 -5.33 -6.94
CA GLY A 224 -16.30 -4.27 -7.93
C GLY A 224 -17.60 -3.57 -8.33
N VAL A 225 -17.51 -2.31 -8.77
CA VAL A 225 -18.64 -1.50 -9.20
C VAL A 225 -19.36 -2.15 -10.38
N GLY A 226 -20.70 -2.22 -10.31
CA GLY A 226 -21.53 -2.72 -11.42
C GLY A 226 -21.44 -4.23 -11.66
N SER A 227 -20.99 -5.01 -10.68
CA SER A 227 -20.74 -6.45 -10.78
C SER A 227 -21.99 -7.33 -10.66
N GLY A 228 -23.20 -6.75 -10.67
CA GLY A 228 -24.46 -7.47 -10.71
C GLY A 228 -25.21 -7.55 -9.37
N TYR A 229 -24.66 -7.06 -8.25
CA TYR A 229 -25.41 -6.86 -7.00
C TYR A 229 -26.45 -5.74 -7.16
N THR A 230 -27.46 -5.76 -6.32
CA THR A 230 -28.56 -4.80 -6.31
C THR A 230 -28.49 -3.87 -5.10
N GLN A 231 -29.22 -2.75 -5.13
CA GLN A 231 -29.42 -1.92 -3.95
C GLN A 231 -29.98 -2.72 -2.75
N LYS A 232 -30.80 -3.73 -3.03
CA LYS A 232 -31.34 -4.61 -1.99
C LYS A 232 -30.25 -5.43 -1.30
N ASP A 233 -29.24 -5.90 -2.04
CA ASP A 233 -28.11 -6.63 -1.46
C ASP A 233 -27.29 -5.71 -0.54
N VAL A 234 -27.12 -4.43 -0.92
CA VAL A 234 -26.44 -3.43 -0.04
C VAL A 234 -27.24 -3.22 1.26
N GLU A 235 -28.56 -3.06 1.18
CA GLU A 235 -29.44 -2.95 2.34
C GLU A 235 -29.36 -4.19 3.24
N GLU A 236 -29.37 -5.40 2.65
CA GLU A 236 -29.28 -6.65 3.43
C GLU A 236 -27.91 -6.81 4.10
N LEU A 237 -26.81 -6.46 3.41
CA LEU A 237 -25.48 -6.45 4.03
C LEU A 237 -25.42 -5.42 5.16
N ALA A 238 -25.97 -4.23 4.99
CA ALA A 238 -26.05 -3.22 6.04
C ALA A 238 -26.83 -3.71 7.28
N ARG A 239 -27.91 -4.47 7.07
CA ARG A 239 -28.66 -5.14 8.15
C ARG A 239 -27.81 -6.22 8.85
N ILE A 240 -27.04 -7.00 8.10
CA ILE A 240 -26.09 -8.00 8.62
C ILE A 240 -25.03 -7.34 9.48
N LEU A 241 -24.51 -6.18 9.05
CA LEU A 241 -23.47 -5.44 9.76
C LEU A 241 -23.98 -4.63 10.96
N THR A 242 -25.28 -4.64 11.27
CA THR A 242 -25.82 -3.98 12.48
C THR A 242 -25.22 -4.58 13.74
N GLY A 243 -24.90 -3.74 14.71
CA GLY A 243 -24.28 -4.17 15.97
C GLY A 243 -22.76 -4.39 15.90
N VAL A 244 -22.18 -4.45 14.70
CA VAL A 244 -20.70 -4.43 14.52
C VAL A 244 -20.19 -3.01 14.76
N GLY A 245 -19.32 -2.83 15.74
CA GLY A 245 -18.88 -1.51 16.18
C GLY A 245 -17.60 -1.52 16.99
N ILE A 246 -17.43 -0.47 17.78
CA ILE A 246 -16.23 -0.19 18.57
C ILE A 246 -16.61 -0.10 20.05
N ASP A 247 -15.83 -0.74 20.91
CA ASP A 247 -15.92 -0.64 22.36
C ASP A 247 -15.15 0.62 22.83
N ASP A 248 -15.82 1.77 22.76
CA ASP A 248 -15.29 3.06 23.19
C ASP A 248 -15.97 3.59 24.46
N ARG A 249 -16.78 2.75 25.10
CA ARG A 249 -17.58 3.12 26.28
C ARG A 249 -16.99 2.55 27.55
N PRO A 250 -17.03 3.33 28.65
CA PRO A 250 -16.53 2.88 29.96
C PRO A 250 -17.43 1.81 30.62
N GLU A 251 -18.66 1.65 30.15
CA GLU A 251 -19.65 0.76 30.77
C GLU A 251 -20.12 -0.31 29.76
N ASP A 252 -20.33 -1.52 30.29
CA ASP A 252 -20.89 -2.62 29.49
C ASP A 252 -22.31 -2.28 29.01
N PRO A 253 -22.68 -2.71 27.80
CA PRO A 253 -24.02 -2.54 27.28
C PRO A 253 -25.03 -3.30 28.17
N LYS A 254 -26.16 -2.68 28.48
CA LYS A 254 -27.27 -3.33 29.21
C LYS A 254 -27.95 -4.32 28.28
N LEU A 255 -27.65 -5.61 28.43
CA LEU A 255 -28.19 -6.68 27.61
C LEU A 255 -29.29 -7.44 28.33
N LYS A 256 -30.29 -7.86 27.55
CA LYS A 256 -31.26 -8.86 28.00
C LYS A 256 -30.54 -10.20 28.27
N PRO A 257 -31.04 -11.02 29.23
CA PRO A 257 -30.36 -12.28 29.58
C PRO A 257 -30.05 -13.18 28.38
N GLU A 258 -30.99 -13.28 27.41
CA GLU A 258 -30.84 -14.10 26.19
C GLU A 258 -29.78 -13.60 25.23
N LEU A 259 -29.34 -12.35 25.33
CA LEU A 259 -28.31 -11.73 24.47
C LEU A 259 -26.92 -11.69 25.12
N GLN A 260 -26.80 -11.92 26.43
CA GLN A 260 -25.51 -11.77 27.13
C GLN A 260 -24.41 -12.67 26.54
N GLY A 261 -24.75 -13.91 26.16
CA GLY A 261 -23.80 -14.86 25.54
C GLY A 261 -23.39 -14.55 24.08
N GLN A 262 -23.99 -13.51 23.48
CA GLN A 262 -23.71 -13.12 22.10
C GLN A 262 -22.87 -11.85 21.98
N LEU A 263 -22.59 -11.16 23.10
CA LEU A 263 -21.65 -10.04 23.10
C LEU A 263 -20.26 -10.54 22.80
N ILE A 264 -19.62 -9.96 21.78
CA ILE A 264 -18.23 -10.28 21.42
C ILE A 264 -17.40 -9.01 21.58
N ARG A 265 -16.25 -9.14 22.26
CA ARG A 265 -15.24 -8.11 22.38
C ARG A 265 -13.87 -8.69 22.12
N ASP A 266 -13.09 -7.98 21.33
CA ASP A 266 -11.71 -8.32 20.99
C ASP A 266 -10.91 -7.01 20.80
N GLY A 267 -10.14 -6.64 21.81
CA GLY A 267 -9.52 -5.32 21.87
C GLY A 267 -10.58 -4.22 21.87
N LEU A 268 -10.59 -3.39 20.84
CA LEU A 268 -11.60 -2.33 20.65
C LEU A 268 -12.76 -2.76 19.73
N PHE A 269 -12.73 -3.94 19.16
CA PHE A 269 -13.87 -4.47 18.40
C PHE A 269 -14.99 -4.88 19.34
N GLU A 270 -16.24 -4.49 19.01
CA GLU A 270 -17.44 -4.95 19.70
C GLU A 270 -18.48 -5.42 18.68
N PHE A 271 -19.06 -6.61 18.91
CA PHE A 271 -20.36 -6.94 18.37
C PHE A 271 -21.38 -6.81 19.50
N ASN A 272 -22.30 -5.85 19.38
CA ASN A 272 -23.35 -5.59 20.35
C ASN A 272 -24.67 -6.19 19.90
N PRO A 273 -25.10 -7.33 20.47
CA PRO A 273 -26.30 -8.05 20.05
C PRO A 273 -27.60 -7.25 20.28
N ALA A 274 -27.61 -6.26 21.17
CA ALA A 274 -28.78 -5.41 21.38
C ALA A 274 -29.01 -4.41 20.22
N ARG A 275 -28.00 -4.20 19.41
CA ARG A 275 -28.05 -3.31 18.22
C ARG A 275 -28.24 -4.06 16.92
N HIS A 276 -28.24 -5.40 16.95
CA HIS A 276 -28.30 -6.24 15.75
C HIS A 276 -29.73 -6.50 15.28
N ASP A 277 -29.93 -6.57 13.95
CA ASP A 277 -31.17 -6.98 13.29
C ASP A 277 -31.20 -8.49 13.10
N TYR A 278 -32.02 -9.20 13.89
CA TYR A 278 -32.16 -10.66 13.88
C TYR A 278 -33.16 -11.20 12.82
N GLY A 279 -33.73 -10.34 11.96
CA GLY A 279 -34.56 -10.81 10.86
C GLY A 279 -33.75 -11.61 9.83
N ASP A 280 -34.38 -12.59 9.19
CA ASP A 280 -33.75 -13.29 8.05
C ASP A 280 -33.38 -12.30 6.94
N LYS A 281 -32.25 -12.52 6.25
CA LYS A 281 -31.76 -11.68 5.15
C LYS A 281 -31.65 -12.52 3.88
N LEU A 282 -31.94 -11.91 2.71
CA LEU A 282 -31.67 -12.50 1.40
C LEU A 282 -30.52 -11.70 0.79
N PHE A 283 -29.31 -12.25 0.84
CA PHE A 283 -28.09 -11.59 0.40
C PHE A 283 -27.45 -12.36 -0.77
N LEU A 284 -27.26 -11.73 -1.92
CA LEU A 284 -26.70 -12.31 -3.14
C LEU A 284 -27.32 -13.69 -3.49
N GLY A 285 -28.63 -13.82 -3.32
CA GLY A 285 -29.38 -15.06 -3.57
C GLY A 285 -29.32 -16.10 -2.43
N HIS A 286 -28.55 -15.86 -1.36
CA HIS A 286 -28.43 -16.73 -0.19
C HIS A 286 -29.37 -16.29 0.95
N VAL A 287 -30.05 -17.24 1.57
CA VAL A 287 -30.89 -16.95 2.75
C VAL A 287 -30.03 -17.10 4.00
N ILE A 288 -29.68 -15.97 4.62
CA ILE A 288 -28.93 -15.91 5.88
C ILE A 288 -29.91 -15.79 7.03
N LYS A 289 -29.89 -16.77 7.94
CA LYS A 289 -30.77 -16.80 9.12
C LYS A 289 -30.23 -15.89 10.23
N GLY A 290 -31.15 -15.23 10.98
CA GLY A 290 -30.81 -14.39 12.10
C GLY A 290 -30.11 -15.14 13.24
N ARG A 291 -28.78 -14.98 13.38
CA ARG A 291 -27.92 -15.71 14.33
C ARG A 291 -26.87 -14.82 15.01
N GLY A 292 -26.97 -13.50 14.83
CA GLY A 292 -26.00 -12.56 15.36
C GLY A 292 -24.71 -12.53 14.56
N TYR A 293 -23.54 -12.47 15.21
CA TYR A 293 -22.27 -12.24 14.53
C TYR A 293 -21.93 -13.30 13.45
N ALA A 294 -22.38 -14.52 13.60
CA ALA A 294 -22.18 -15.58 12.59
C ALA A 294 -22.76 -15.22 11.20
N GLU A 295 -23.72 -14.27 11.13
CA GLU A 295 -24.24 -13.75 9.87
C GLU A 295 -23.18 -12.91 9.13
N VAL A 296 -22.38 -12.15 9.88
CA VAL A 296 -21.28 -11.33 9.32
C VAL A 296 -20.22 -12.24 8.71
N GLU A 297 -19.81 -13.28 9.43
CA GLU A 297 -18.82 -14.25 8.93
C GLU A 297 -19.32 -14.97 7.68
N GLU A 298 -20.61 -15.38 7.66
CA GLU A 298 -21.23 -16.00 6.49
C GLU A 298 -21.28 -15.05 5.29
N ALA A 299 -21.70 -13.79 5.48
CA ALA A 299 -21.76 -12.78 4.42
C ALA A 299 -20.37 -12.46 3.83
N ILE A 300 -19.35 -12.32 4.67
CA ILE A 300 -17.96 -12.11 4.22
C ILE A 300 -17.46 -13.33 3.44
N SER A 301 -17.79 -14.56 3.88
CA SER A 301 -17.45 -15.79 3.14
C SER A 301 -18.12 -15.85 1.76
N ILE A 302 -19.40 -15.46 1.66
CA ILE A 302 -20.13 -15.35 0.39
C ILE A 302 -19.41 -14.35 -0.51
N LEU A 303 -19.18 -13.12 -0.05
CA LEU A 303 -18.49 -12.08 -0.82
C LEU A 303 -17.12 -12.53 -1.33
N ALA A 304 -16.32 -13.17 -0.47
CA ALA A 304 -15.00 -13.65 -0.84
C ALA A 304 -15.03 -14.76 -1.90
N SER A 305 -16.12 -15.53 -1.98
CA SER A 305 -16.27 -16.62 -2.94
C SER A 305 -16.97 -16.22 -4.25
N GLU A 306 -17.51 -15.00 -4.35
CA GLU A 306 -18.18 -14.52 -5.55
C GLU A 306 -17.26 -14.48 -6.78
N PRO A 307 -17.71 -14.96 -7.94
CA PRO A 307 -16.93 -14.88 -9.18
C PRO A 307 -16.54 -13.44 -9.56
N ALA A 308 -17.38 -12.48 -9.22
CA ALA A 308 -17.10 -11.06 -9.41
C ALA A 308 -15.92 -10.60 -8.56
N THR A 309 -15.83 -11.03 -7.30
CA THR A 309 -14.69 -10.76 -6.40
C THR A 309 -13.41 -11.37 -6.96
N ALA A 310 -13.44 -12.63 -7.36
CA ALA A 310 -12.29 -13.30 -7.97
C ALA A 310 -11.75 -12.53 -9.18
N ARG A 311 -12.64 -12.04 -10.04
CA ARG A 311 -12.29 -11.25 -11.22
C ARG A 311 -11.75 -9.87 -10.85
N HIS A 312 -12.42 -9.15 -9.93
CA HIS A 312 -12.05 -7.79 -9.54
C HIS A 312 -10.66 -7.78 -8.88
N ILE A 313 -10.44 -8.63 -7.90
CA ILE A 313 -9.14 -8.75 -7.22
C ILE A 313 -8.02 -9.17 -8.19
N SER A 314 -8.31 -10.12 -9.09
CA SER A 314 -7.34 -10.52 -10.13
C SER A 314 -7.00 -9.38 -11.09
N GLN A 315 -7.99 -8.57 -11.46
CA GLN A 315 -7.81 -7.39 -12.31
C GLN A 315 -6.91 -6.35 -11.61
N GLU A 316 -7.14 -6.06 -10.35
CA GLU A 316 -6.35 -5.09 -9.59
C GLU A 316 -4.90 -5.56 -9.39
N LEU A 317 -4.68 -6.83 -8.99
CA LEU A 317 -3.35 -7.41 -8.87
C LEU A 317 -2.59 -7.36 -10.21
N ALA A 318 -3.25 -7.72 -11.31
CA ALA A 318 -2.65 -7.65 -12.63
C ALA A 318 -2.39 -6.19 -13.07
N SER A 319 -3.27 -5.25 -12.69
CA SER A 319 -3.06 -3.81 -12.92
C SER A 319 -1.88 -3.27 -12.11
N TYR A 320 -1.68 -3.74 -10.88
CA TYR A 320 -0.56 -3.32 -10.03
C TYR A 320 0.79 -3.86 -10.50
N PHE A 321 0.86 -5.13 -10.94
CA PHE A 321 2.13 -5.80 -11.26
C PHE A 321 2.47 -5.86 -12.75
N VAL A 322 1.50 -5.82 -13.67
CA VAL A 322 1.73 -6.12 -15.10
C VAL A 322 1.55 -4.90 -15.99
N ALA A 323 0.37 -4.32 -16.05
CA ALA A 323 0.06 -3.20 -16.95
C ALA A 323 -1.22 -2.47 -16.52
N ASP A 324 -1.40 -1.21 -16.90
CA ASP A 324 -2.62 -0.43 -16.62
C ASP A 324 -3.89 -1.11 -17.16
N GLN A 325 -3.76 -1.79 -18.28
CA GLN A 325 -4.80 -2.61 -18.90
C GLN A 325 -4.26 -4.04 -19.09
N PRO A 326 -4.32 -4.88 -18.06
CA PRO A 326 -3.81 -6.24 -18.16
C PRO A 326 -4.63 -7.07 -19.15
N PRO A 327 -3.99 -7.98 -19.90
CA PRO A 327 -4.70 -8.84 -20.84
C PRO A 327 -5.79 -9.67 -20.15
N GLU A 328 -6.99 -9.66 -20.72
CA GLU A 328 -8.15 -10.39 -20.20
C GLU A 328 -7.90 -11.89 -19.98
N ALA A 329 -7.07 -12.50 -20.84
CA ALA A 329 -6.69 -13.90 -20.71
C ALA A 329 -5.91 -14.17 -19.39
N LEU A 330 -5.07 -13.24 -18.96
CA LEU A 330 -4.36 -13.31 -17.68
C LEU A 330 -5.34 -13.17 -16.52
N VAL A 331 -6.18 -12.14 -16.54
CA VAL A 331 -7.17 -11.88 -15.48
C VAL A 331 -8.08 -13.10 -15.27
N ARG A 332 -8.55 -13.73 -16.35
CA ARG A 332 -9.37 -14.94 -16.25
C ARG A 332 -8.64 -16.11 -15.62
N ARG A 333 -7.37 -16.35 -15.95
CA ARG A 333 -6.57 -17.43 -15.32
C ARG A 333 -6.36 -17.16 -13.84
N MET A 334 -6.04 -15.92 -13.48
CA MET A 334 -5.89 -15.52 -12.08
C MET A 334 -7.21 -15.66 -11.29
N ALA A 335 -8.35 -15.24 -11.88
CA ALA A 335 -9.66 -15.38 -11.26
C ALA A 335 -10.08 -16.85 -11.11
N GLN A 336 -9.72 -17.70 -12.06
CA GLN A 336 -9.94 -19.15 -11.96
C GLN A 336 -9.11 -19.75 -10.82
N GLU A 337 -7.84 -19.38 -10.71
CA GLU A 337 -6.98 -19.79 -9.60
C GLU A 337 -7.52 -19.28 -8.26
N PHE A 338 -7.95 -18.02 -8.19
CA PHE A 338 -8.57 -17.43 -7.00
C PHE A 338 -9.76 -18.28 -6.52
N ALA A 339 -10.67 -18.64 -7.43
CA ALA A 339 -11.84 -19.47 -7.10
C ALA A 339 -11.43 -20.88 -6.66
N GLN A 340 -10.47 -21.52 -7.34
CA GLN A 340 -10.02 -22.90 -7.04
C GLN A 340 -9.24 -23.01 -5.72
N SER A 341 -8.47 -21.99 -5.40
CA SER A 341 -7.64 -21.94 -4.17
C SER A 341 -8.37 -21.33 -2.97
N ASN A 342 -9.66 -20.97 -3.11
CA ASN A 342 -10.42 -20.23 -2.09
C ASN A 342 -9.74 -18.91 -1.68
N GLY A 343 -9.32 -18.13 -2.68
CA GLY A 343 -8.72 -16.82 -2.50
C GLY A 343 -7.31 -16.82 -1.93
N ASP A 344 -6.53 -17.90 -2.10
CA ASP A 344 -5.12 -17.97 -1.68
C ASP A 344 -4.27 -17.02 -2.53
N ILE A 345 -3.86 -15.90 -1.93
CA ILE A 345 -3.15 -14.82 -2.63
C ILE A 345 -1.80 -15.28 -3.21
N PRO A 346 -0.96 -16.07 -2.51
CA PRO A 346 0.26 -16.62 -3.08
C PRO A 346 0.03 -17.42 -4.37
N SER A 347 -1.00 -18.26 -4.44
CA SER A 347 -1.34 -19.06 -5.62
C SER A 347 -1.76 -18.18 -6.81
N VAL A 348 -2.57 -17.14 -6.55
CA VAL A 348 -2.98 -16.17 -7.57
C VAL A 348 -1.77 -15.39 -8.10
N LEU A 349 -0.90 -14.91 -7.22
CA LEU A 349 0.34 -14.22 -7.58
C LEU A 349 1.29 -15.13 -8.37
N LEU A 350 1.44 -16.39 -7.97
CA LEU A 350 2.28 -17.35 -8.67
C LEU A 350 1.78 -17.59 -10.10
N THR A 351 0.46 -17.73 -10.28
CA THR A 351 -0.19 -17.82 -11.59
C THR A 351 0.13 -16.61 -12.47
N MET A 352 0.15 -15.43 -11.89
CA MET A 352 0.53 -14.19 -12.59
C MET A 352 2.02 -14.17 -12.93
N PHE A 353 2.91 -14.43 -11.96
CA PHE A 353 4.36 -14.34 -12.16
C PHE A 353 4.90 -15.37 -13.17
N HIS A 354 4.25 -16.52 -13.30
CA HIS A 354 4.59 -17.54 -14.30
C HIS A 354 3.94 -17.30 -15.66
N SER A 355 3.14 -16.26 -15.81
CA SER A 355 2.41 -16.02 -17.06
C SER A 355 3.32 -15.43 -18.16
N PRO A 356 3.07 -15.78 -19.43
CA PRO A 356 3.76 -15.17 -20.56
C PRO A 356 3.51 -13.66 -20.64
N GLU A 357 2.36 -13.18 -20.17
CA GLU A 357 2.03 -11.76 -20.14
C GLU A 357 2.89 -11.01 -19.12
N PHE A 358 3.16 -11.59 -17.96
CA PHE A 358 4.11 -11.02 -17.01
C PHE A 358 5.52 -10.97 -17.59
N ALA A 359 5.98 -12.03 -18.24
CA ALA A 359 7.30 -12.06 -18.91
C ALA A 359 7.39 -11.02 -20.05
N ALA A 360 6.35 -10.90 -20.86
CA ALA A 360 6.31 -9.96 -22.00
C ALA A 360 6.22 -8.49 -21.59
N ALA A 361 5.74 -8.18 -20.39
CA ALA A 361 5.64 -6.80 -19.89
C ALA A 361 7.00 -6.14 -19.60
N GLY A 362 8.12 -6.84 -19.76
CA GLY A 362 9.48 -6.30 -19.66
C GLY A 362 9.78 -5.65 -18.30
N THR A 363 10.09 -4.34 -18.30
CA THR A 363 10.36 -3.57 -17.07
C THR A 363 9.10 -3.33 -16.22
N GLY A 364 7.92 -3.59 -16.75
CA GLY A 364 6.66 -3.43 -16.05
C GLY A 364 6.02 -2.06 -16.22
N LYS A 365 5.34 -1.59 -15.18
CA LYS A 365 4.60 -0.34 -15.16
C LYS A 365 5.47 0.86 -14.82
N PHE A 366 5.02 2.04 -15.25
CA PHE A 366 5.51 3.31 -14.71
C PHE A 366 5.36 3.33 -13.19
N LYS A 367 6.44 3.63 -12.49
CA LYS A 367 6.45 3.63 -11.02
C LYS A 367 5.56 4.75 -10.48
N ASP A 368 4.66 4.41 -9.55
CA ASP A 368 4.03 5.38 -8.66
C ASP A 368 5.09 6.09 -7.78
N PRO A 369 4.75 7.17 -7.06
CA PRO A 369 5.68 7.88 -6.19
C PRO A 369 6.33 7.02 -5.10
N VAL A 370 5.57 6.08 -4.49
CA VAL A 370 6.11 5.20 -3.44
C VAL A 370 7.17 4.27 -4.05
N ARG A 371 6.84 3.59 -5.14
CA ARG A 371 7.76 2.68 -5.82
C ARG A 371 8.99 3.42 -6.36
N TYR A 372 8.80 4.61 -6.94
CA TYR A 372 9.91 5.44 -7.43
C TYR A 372 10.87 5.80 -6.29
N THR A 373 10.36 6.36 -5.20
CA THR A 373 11.17 6.84 -4.08
C THR A 373 11.90 5.70 -3.39
N LEU A 374 11.19 4.63 -3.06
CA LEU A 374 11.79 3.48 -2.38
C LEU A 374 12.84 2.80 -3.26
N SER A 375 12.58 2.63 -4.58
CA SER A 375 13.56 2.04 -5.49
C SER A 375 14.81 2.91 -5.64
N ALA A 376 14.67 4.24 -5.64
CA ALA A 376 15.80 5.16 -5.70
C ALA A 376 16.65 5.11 -4.43
N VAL A 377 16.02 5.10 -3.25
CA VAL A 377 16.73 5.01 -1.96
C VAL A 377 17.43 3.65 -1.81
N ARG A 378 16.75 2.55 -2.16
CA ARG A 378 17.32 1.19 -2.12
C ARG A 378 18.52 1.05 -3.02
N LEU A 379 18.42 1.55 -4.27
CA LEU A 379 19.53 1.52 -5.20
C LEU A 379 20.71 2.41 -4.75
N ALA A 380 20.40 3.58 -4.16
CA ALA A 380 21.40 4.54 -3.74
C ALA A 380 22.19 4.12 -2.50
N TYR A 381 21.54 3.47 -1.55
CA TYR A 381 22.13 3.23 -0.22
C TYR A 381 22.17 1.75 0.16
N GLY A 382 21.55 0.87 -0.62
CA GLY A 382 21.62 -0.58 -0.42
C GLY A 382 21.20 -1.01 0.99
N ASP A 383 22.08 -1.77 1.65
CA ASP A 383 21.83 -2.31 2.99
C ASP A 383 22.14 -1.32 4.12
N ARG A 384 22.56 -0.10 3.79
CA ARG A 384 22.81 0.93 4.79
C ARG A 384 21.51 1.47 5.36
N VAL A 385 21.26 1.19 6.64
CA VAL A 385 20.00 1.53 7.30
C VAL A 385 19.88 3.03 7.51
N VAL A 386 18.81 3.64 6.98
CA VAL A 386 18.46 5.05 7.21
C VAL A 386 18.08 5.26 8.69
N LEU A 387 18.44 6.42 9.24
CA LEU A 387 18.16 6.81 10.62
C LEU A 387 16.99 7.79 10.73
N ASN A 388 16.58 8.38 9.60
CA ASN A 388 15.52 9.37 9.54
C ASN A 388 14.70 9.16 8.27
N THR A 389 13.46 8.77 8.42
CA THR A 389 12.52 8.53 7.30
C THR A 389 11.73 9.77 6.88
N GLN A 390 11.84 10.90 7.62
CA GLN A 390 11.08 12.12 7.33
C GLN A 390 11.32 12.69 5.92
N PRO A 391 12.56 12.68 5.37
CA PRO A 391 12.76 13.11 3.99
C PRO A 391 11.93 12.28 2.99
N ILE A 392 11.88 10.95 3.18
CA ILE A 392 11.08 10.04 2.33
C ILE A 392 9.60 10.39 2.44
N GLN A 393 9.05 10.50 3.66
CA GLN A 393 7.67 10.91 3.89
C GLN A 393 7.36 12.26 3.21
N GLY A 394 8.29 13.22 3.31
CA GLY A 394 8.18 14.52 2.66
C GLY A 394 8.17 14.43 1.13
N TRP A 395 8.97 13.54 0.52
CA TRP A 395 8.99 13.33 -0.93
C TRP A 395 7.68 12.72 -1.42
N LEU A 396 7.15 11.70 -0.73
CA LEU A 396 5.88 11.07 -1.05
C LEU A 396 4.72 12.07 -0.99
N ASN A 397 4.63 12.86 0.09
CA ASN A 397 3.60 13.89 0.23
C ASN A 397 3.68 14.95 -0.90
N ARG A 398 4.87 15.38 -1.30
CA ARG A 398 5.06 16.34 -2.40
C ARG A 398 4.68 15.78 -3.76
N MET A 399 4.83 14.47 -3.96
CA MET A 399 4.37 13.78 -5.17
C MET A 399 2.89 13.37 -5.12
N GLY A 400 2.18 13.67 -4.02
CA GLY A 400 0.74 13.42 -3.90
C GLY A 400 0.36 11.99 -3.53
N GLU A 401 1.33 11.14 -3.15
CA GLU A 401 1.09 9.77 -2.66
C GLU A 401 1.68 9.61 -1.25
N GLY A 402 1.23 10.45 -0.32
CA GLY A 402 1.61 10.34 1.09
C GLY A 402 1.04 9.09 1.73
N LEU A 403 1.84 8.38 2.53
CA LEU A 403 1.37 7.17 3.22
C LEU A 403 0.15 7.49 4.08
N PHE A 404 -0.89 6.66 3.99
CA PHE A 404 -2.14 6.74 4.76
C PHE A 404 -2.94 8.03 4.58
N ASN A 405 -2.72 8.76 3.47
CA ASN A 405 -3.24 10.12 3.28
C ASN A 405 -4.17 10.28 2.06
N HIS A 406 -4.75 9.19 1.57
CA HIS A 406 -5.79 9.29 0.54
C HIS A 406 -7.16 9.49 1.18
N ASP A 407 -7.92 10.51 0.70
CA ASP A 407 -9.14 10.98 1.35
C ASP A 407 -10.34 10.04 1.18
N THR A 408 -10.41 9.33 0.05
CA THR A 408 -11.56 8.51 -0.33
C THR A 408 -11.27 7.00 -0.21
N PRO A 409 -12.27 6.14 -0.02
CA PRO A 409 -12.06 4.72 0.26
C PRO A 409 -11.51 3.90 -0.92
N ASP A 410 -11.55 4.44 -2.15
CA ASP A 410 -11.01 3.80 -3.36
C ASP A 410 -9.47 3.79 -3.43
N GLY A 411 -8.78 4.48 -2.53
CA GLY A 411 -7.32 4.54 -2.49
C GLY A 411 -6.68 5.27 -3.67
N TYR A 412 -5.35 5.31 -3.69
CA TYR A 412 -4.59 5.91 -4.79
C TYR A 412 -4.73 5.13 -6.08
N SER A 413 -4.75 5.84 -7.21
CA SER A 413 -4.88 5.23 -8.53
C SER A 413 -3.73 4.29 -8.86
N LEU A 414 -4.05 3.08 -9.31
CA LEU A 414 -3.08 2.12 -9.83
C LEU A 414 -2.61 2.46 -11.26
N LEU A 415 -3.21 3.46 -11.94
CA LEU A 415 -2.92 3.77 -13.33
C LEU A 415 -1.72 4.71 -13.47
N SER A 416 -0.84 4.42 -14.41
CA SER A 416 0.35 5.23 -14.72
C SER A 416 0.00 6.69 -15.08
N THR A 417 -1.19 6.91 -15.66
CA THR A 417 -1.67 8.24 -16.05
C THR A 417 -1.85 9.21 -14.90
N ALA A 418 -2.06 8.70 -13.68
CA ALA A 418 -2.13 9.53 -12.47
C ALA A 418 -0.74 10.08 -12.09
N TRP A 419 0.35 9.42 -12.50
CA TRP A 419 1.70 9.64 -11.98
C TRP A 419 2.73 10.13 -13.02
N ASN A 420 2.39 10.21 -14.31
CA ASN A 420 3.31 10.57 -15.39
C ASN A 420 3.11 11.99 -15.94
N GLY A 421 2.31 12.81 -15.29
CA GLY A 421 2.08 14.19 -15.69
C GLY A 421 3.33 15.10 -15.51
N PRO A 422 3.41 16.25 -16.21
CA PRO A 422 4.58 17.14 -16.17
C PRO A 422 4.99 17.57 -14.77
N GLY A 423 4.02 17.87 -13.90
CA GLY A 423 4.28 18.24 -12.50
C GLY A 423 4.91 17.12 -11.70
N GLN A 424 4.45 15.88 -11.91
CA GLN A 424 5.01 14.68 -11.32
C GLN A 424 6.45 14.44 -11.76
N LEU A 425 6.74 14.59 -13.07
CA LEU A 425 8.09 14.43 -13.61
C LEU A 425 9.04 15.51 -13.06
N ALA A 426 8.61 16.75 -12.99
CA ALA A 426 9.41 17.85 -12.42
C ALA A 426 9.78 17.55 -10.95
N MET A 427 8.83 17.05 -10.16
CA MET A 427 9.07 16.68 -8.76
C MET A 427 10.04 15.50 -8.66
N ARG A 428 9.93 14.49 -9.53
CA ARG A 428 10.86 13.35 -9.57
C ARG A 428 12.29 13.81 -9.89
N PHE A 429 12.48 14.74 -10.82
CA PHE A 429 13.81 15.29 -11.13
C PHE A 429 14.43 16.01 -9.93
N GLU A 430 13.62 16.73 -9.17
CA GLU A 430 14.09 17.37 -7.92
C GLU A 430 14.45 16.34 -6.84
N ILE A 431 13.65 15.29 -6.67
CA ILE A 431 13.92 14.21 -5.73
C ILE A 431 15.15 13.41 -6.16
N ALA A 432 15.30 13.11 -7.47
CA ALA A 432 16.49 12.49 -8.03
C ALA A 432 17.76 13.29 -7.69
N ARG A 433 17.70 14.63 -7.81
CA ARG A 433 18.77 15.52 -7.41
C ARG A 433 19.08 15.41 -5.91
N GLN A 434 18.06 15.45 -5.07
CA GLN A 434 18.23 15.33 -3.61
C GLN A 434 18.89 14.01 -3.22
N ILE A 435 18.45 12.89 -3.78
CA ILE A 435 19.01 11.55 -3.49
C ILE A 435 20.42 11.43 -4.10
N GLY A 436 20.63 11.89 -5.34
CA GLY A 436 21.87 11.70 -6.08
C GLY A 436 23.06 12.57 -5.61
N TYR A 437 22.78 13.74 -5.03
CA TYR A 437 23.82 14.69 -4.63
C TYR A 437 24.27 14.54 -3.18
N SER A 438 23.41 14.05 -2.29
CA SER A 438 23.71 13.97 -0.87
C SER A 438 22.78 12.96 -0.16
N PRO A 439 23.10 12.57 1.06
CA PRO A 439 22.21 11.71 1.85
C PRO A 439 20.91 12.40 2.31
N SER A 440 20.69 13.67 1.99
CA SER A 440 19.44 14.43 2.22
C SER A 440 18.85 14.32 3.63
N GLY A 441 19.70 14.12 4.64
CA GLY A 441 19.28 13.96 6.03
C GLY A 441 18.79 12.56 6.41
N LEU A 442 18.82 11.59 5.49
CA LEU A 442 18.39 10.20 5.76
C LEU A 442 19.18 9.51 6.88
N PHE A 443 20.47 9.89 7.05
CA PHE A 443 21.37 9.33 8.07
C PHE A 443 21.63 10.26 9.24
N LYS A 444 20.88 11.37 9.32
CA LYS A 444 20.94 12.26 10.49
C LYS A 444 20.03 11.69 11.57
N PRO A 445 20.58 11.29 12.74
CA PRO A 445 19.75 10.78 13.83
C PRO A 445 18.80 11.88 14.35
N PRO A 446 17.63 11.50 14.89
CA PRO A 446 16.67 12.46 15.46
C PRO A 446 17.23 13.27 16.63
N VAL A 447 18.21 12.72 17.35
CA VAL A 447 18.93 13.38 18.46
C VAL A 447 20.39 13.53 18.04
N ASP A 448 20.99 14.70 18.27
CA ASP A 448 22.38 14.97 17.91
C ASP A 448 23.31 13.92 18.55
N GLY A 449 23.76 13.01 17.73
CA GLY A 449 24.79 12.00 18.03
C GLY A 449 25.73 11.98 16.83
N GLY A 450 27.03 12.11 17.08
CA GLY A 450 28.09 12.21 16.07
C GLY A 450 28.20 10.97 15.18
N VAL A 451 27.16 10.67 14.39
CA VAL A 451 27.16 9.60 13.40
C VAL A 451 27.73 10.14 12.09
N ASP A 452 28.72 9.45 11.55
CA ASP A 452 29.29 9.74 10.23
C ASP A 452 28.22 9.69 9.17
N GLN A 453 27.97 10.84 8.52
CA GLN A 453 27.08 10.91 7.37
C GLN A 453 27.78 10.27 6.16
N PRO A 454 27.11 9.42 5.38
CA PRO A 454 27.68 8.96 4.12
C PRO A 454 27.85 10.16 3.18
N GLY A 455 28.80 10.03 2.25
CA GLY A 455 28.87 10.92 1.09
C GLY A 455 27.65 10.72 0.14
N PHE A 456 27.72 11.33 -1.03
CA PHE A 456 26.72 11.04 -2.08
C PHE A 456 26.79 9.56 -2.52
N PRO A 457 25.68 8.96 -3.01
CA PRO A 457 25.65 7.56 -3.36
C PRO A 457 26.50 7.27 -4.61
N GLN A 458 27.03 6.04 -4.70
CA GLN A 458 27.81 5.56 -5.84
C GLN A 458 26.93 4.66 -6.71
N LEU A 459 26.16 5.26 -7.64
CA LEU A 459 25.26 4.49 -8.52
C LEU A 459 25.98 3.82 -9.69
N GLN A 460 27.18 4.28 -10.05
CA GLN A 460 28.10 3.60 -10.97
C GLN A 460 28.81 2.45 -10.22
N ASN A 461 28.07 1.45 -9.81
CA ASN A 461 28.54 0.30 -9.04
C ASN A 461 28.53 -1.00 -9.87
N ALA A 462 28.85 -2.12 -9.24
CA ALA A 462 28.87 -3.42 -9.91
C ALA A 462 27.52 -3.78 -10.55
N LEU A 463 26.41 -3.54 -9.87
CA LEU A 463 25.07 -3.82 -10.40
C LEU A 463 24.74 -2.97 -11.65
N PHE A 464 25.19 -1.71 -11.68
CA PHE A 464 25.03 -0.87 -12.86
C PHE A 464 25.77 -1.46 -14.07
N PHE A 465 27.05 -1.80 -13.91
CA PHE A 465 27.87 -2.28 -15.04
C PHE A 465 27.51 -3.69 -15.49
N SER A 466 27.12 -4.58 -14.57
CA SER A 466 26.75 -5.95 -14.91
C SER A 466 25.35 -6.09 -15.52
N ASP A 467 24.42 -5.20 -15.13
CA ASP A 467 23.00 -5.41 -15.41
C ASP A 467 22.31 -4.16 -15.97
N THR A 468 22.25 -3.09 -15.19
CA THR A 468 21.39 -1.95 -15.49
C THR A 468 21.75 -1.24 -16.77
N ARG A 469 23.05 -1.07 -17.03
CA ARG A 469 23.57 -0.40 -18.23
C ARG A 469 23.04 -1.00 -19.53
N HIS A 470 22.87 -2.33 -19.55
CA HIS A 470 22.41 -3.04 -20.75
C HIS A 470 20.93 -2.79 -21.07
N ALA A 471 20.16 -2.32 -20.10
CA ALA A 471 18.75 -1.97 -20.26
C ALA A 471 18.52 -0.51 -20.66
N LEU A 472 19.58 0.32 -20.68
CA LEU A 472 19.46 1.74 -21.04
C LEU A 472 19.49 1.95 -22.56
N THR A 473 18.68 2.91 -23.01
CA THR A 473 18.73 3.34 -24.43
C THR A 473 20.03 4.06 -24.75
N PRO A 474 20.45 4.08 -26.05
CA PRO A 474 21.59 4.88 -26.48
C PRO A 474 21.46 6.37 -26.12
N ALA A 475 20.24 6.92 -26.12
CA ALA A 475 19.99 8.31 -25.76
C ALA A 475 20.27 8.56 -24.26
N THR A 476 19.83 7.66 -23.38
CA THR A 476 20.10 7.75 -21.94
C THR A 476 21.61 7.59 -21.68
N LEU A 477 22.27 6.61 -22.31
CA LEU A 477 23.72 6.44 -22.18
C LEU A 477 24.50 7.69 -22.62
N ALA A 478 24.14 8.28 -23.75
CA ALA A 478 24.76 9.52 -24.24
C ALA A 478 24.54 10.71 -23.28
N ALA A 479 23.37 10.80 -22.63
CA ALA A 479 23.10 11.82 -21.62
C ALA A 479 23.96 11.58 -20.37
N LEU A 480 24.09 10.34 -19.91
CA LEU A 480 24.93 9.99 -18.76
C LEU A 480 26.43 10.25 -19.03
N ASP A 481 26.91 10.04 -20.26
CA ASP A 481 28.29 10.31 -20.66
C ASP A 481 28.62 11.81 -20.69
N GLN A 482 27.62 12.69 -20.74
CA GLN A 482 27.79 14.15 -20.67
C GLN A 482 27.85 14.70 -19.24
N ALA A 483 27.56 13.88 -18.23
CA ALA A 483 27.60 14.32 -16.83
C ALA A 483 29.01 14.80 -16.43
N ILE A 484 29.09 15.99 -15.84
CA ILE A 484 30.36 16.60 -15.43
C ILE A 484 30.76 16.24 -13.99
N SER A 485 29.90 15.54 -13.27
CA SER A 485 30.18 15.02 -11.94
C SER A 485 29.41 13.73 -11.64
N PRO A 486 29.90 12.90 -10.70
CA PRO A 486 29.16 11.70 -10.27
C PRO A 486 27.77 12.01 -9.71
N GLN A 487 27.59 13.16 -9.07
CA GLN A 487 26.29 13.59 -8.55
C GLN A 487 25.29 13.92 -9.67
N GLU A 488 25.75 14.63 -10.70
CA GLU A 488 24.92 14.91 -11.87
C GLU A 488 24.58 13.63 -12.61
N TRP A 489 25.54 12.71 -12.75
CA TRP A 489 25.31 11.39 -13.31
C TRP A 489 24.22 10.64 -12.54
N ASN A 490 24.28 10.64 -11.20
CA ASN A 490 23.27 10.02 -10.35
C ASN A 490 21.88 10.64 -10.58
N GLN A 491 21.80 11.97 -10.64
CA GLN A 491 20.55 12.67 -10.92
C GLN A 491 19.98 12.29 -12.30
N LEU A 492 20.80 12.33 -13.34
CA LEU A 492 20.39 11.96 -14.71
C LEU A 492 19.89 10.52 -14.76
N PHE A 493 20.61 9.60 -14.12
CA PHE A 493 20.22 8.20 -14.10
C PHE A 493 18.88 7.98 -13.36
N LEU A 494 18.69 8.52 -12.16
CA LEU A 494 17.43 8.43 -11.40
C LEU A 494 16.27 9.19 -12.08
N SER A 495 16.59 10.08 -13.02
CA SER A 495 15.60 10.82 -13.83
C SER A 495 15.35 10.18 -15.20
N SER A 496 16.08 9.10 -15.54
CA SER A 496 15.97 8.48 -16.87
C SER A 496 14.59 7.81 -17.06
N PRO A 497 14.11 7.74 -18.32
CA PRO A 497 12.88 7.01 -18.62
C PRO A 497 12.92 5.58 -18.12
N GLU A 498 14.04 4.88 -18.28
CA GLU A 498 14.21 3.48 -17.90
C GLU A 498 14.14 3.29 -16.38
N PHE A 499 14.57 4.28 -15.58
CA PHE A 499 14.43 4.22 -14.13
C PHE A 499 12.99 4.48 -13.67
N MET A 500 12.19 5.18 -14.47
CA MET A 500 10.78 5.46 -14.16
C MET A 500 9.85 4.23 -14.30
N TYR A 501 10.33 3.13 -14.90
CA TYR A 501 9.60 1.86 -15.10
C TYR A 501 10.10 0.69 -14.25
#